data_9d357856b1bc0dfddf6a179740b71380
#
_entry.id   9d357856b1bc0dfddf6a179740b71380
#
_cell.length_a   1.000
_cell.length_b   1.000
_cell.length_c   1.000
_cell.angle_alpha   90.00
_cell.angle_beta   90.00
_cell.angle_gamma   90.00
#
_symmetry.space_group_name_H-M   'P 1'
#
loop_
_entity.id
_entity.type
_entity.pdbx_description
1 polymer ?
#
loop_
_entity_poly.entity_id
_entity_poly.type
_entity_poly.pdbx_seq_one_letter_code
_entity_poly.pdbx_strand_id
1 'polypeptide(L)'
;MDLQIALTIPGWMYMSDLALLSIVSKHTPANTSFVEFGNFLGRSTRAVSDNVSPSVKIHAVDVWDINAPFPNPRTIHSDLVRKWQVTNGAPKESTICQNFEHACKIASDSGTWETPFSLFTKNTNYFDGTSNIVNYCGTTADFALPSNTAVAFIDADHSLEGAWSDIQKFNQTPEVLVCGHDFELSHHTGVVQALVQYMQSQSGNNMDTNRTLMVLPNTSIWFLIPPSGYWATAFYNKVMPEYQLVSPGLLKTPRYKD
;
A
#
# COMPACT_ATOMS: atom_id res chain seq x y z
N MET A 1 -11.24 -12.28 4.67
CA MET A 1 -10.67 -11.22 3.82
C MET A 1 -11.82 -10.49 3.17
N ASP A 2 -11.97 -9.20 3.46
CA ASP A 2 -12.95 -8.31 2.84
C ASP A 2 -12.23 -7.31 1.94
N LEU A 3 -12.61 -7.27 0.66
CA LEU A 3 -12.05 -6.36 -0.36
C LEU A 3 -13.14 -5.65 -1.15
N GLN A 4 -14.42 -5.87 -0.84
CA GLN A 4 -15.53 -5.40 -1.68
C GLN A 4 -15.46 -3.90 -1.90
N ILE A 5 -15.25 -3.12 -0.85
CA ILE A 5 -15.19 -1.66 -0.94
C ILE A 5 -13.85 -1.21 -1.51
N ALA A 6 -12.73 -1.76 -1.03
CA ALA A 6 -11.39 -1.40 -1.53
C ALA A 6 -11.29 -1.54 -3.05
N LEU A 7 -11.90 -2.56 -3.64
CA LEU A 7 -11.91 -2.77 -5.09
C LEU A 7 -12.72 -1.73 -5.87
N THR A 8 -13.60 -0.99 -5.24
CA THR A 8 -14.33 0.13 -5.88
C THR A 8 -13.56 1.44 -5.85
N ILE A 9 -12.53 1.56 -5.01
CA ILE A 9 -11.71 2.77 -4.89
C ILE A 9 -10.68 2.78 -6.01
N PRO A 10 -10.53 3.90 -6.76
CA PRO A 10 -9.49 4.01 -7.79
C PRO A 10 -8.07 3.88 -7.21
N GLY A 11 -7.20 3.16 -7.90
CA GLY A 11 -5.80 2.97 -7.50
C GLY A 11 -5.12 1.86 -8.31
N TRP A 12 -3.81 1.73 -8.14
CA TRP A 12 -2.97 0.87 -8.99
C TRP A 12 -2.66 -0.51 -8.39
N MET A 13 -3.04 -0.77 -7.15
CA MET A 13 -2.83 -2.09 -6.55
C MET A 13 -3.75 -3.15 -7.18
N TYR A 14 -3.17 -4.30 -7.51
CA TYR A 14 -3.90 -5.46 -8.01
C TYR A 14 -4.69 -6.17 -6.90
N MET A 15 -5.63 -7.02 -7.31
CA MET A 15 -6.36 -7.85 -6.36
C MET A 15 -5.42 -8.76 -5.55
N SER A 16 -4.34 -9.26 -6.14
CA SER A 16 -3.32 -10.06 -5.45
C SER A 16 -2.58 -9.28 -4.36
N ASP A 17 -2.23 -8.01 -4.65
CA ASP A 17 -1.57 -7.12 -3.69
C ASP A 17 -2.51 -6.78 -2.54
N LEU A 18 -3.75 -6.37 -2.85
CA LEU A 18 -4.77 -6.10 -1.83
C LEU A 18 -5.10 -7.32 -0.98
N ALA A 19 -5.16 -8.52 -1.58
CA ALA A 19 -5.40 -9.76 -0.86
C ALA A 19 -4.26 -10.05 0.12
N LEU A 20 -3.01 -9.91 -0.34
CA LEU A 20 -1.85 -10.11 0.52
C LEU A 20 -1.79 -9.09 1.66
N LEU A 21 -2.04 -7.81 1.34
CA LEU A 21 -2.09 -6.73 2.33
C LEU A 21 -3.21 -6.98 3.38
N SER A 22 -4.38 -7.44 2.94
CA SER A 22 -5.49 -7.80 3.83
C SER A 22 -5.14 -8.97 4.75
N ILE A 23 -4.39 -9.96 4.27
CA ILE A 23 -3.92 -11.08 5.10
C ILE A 23 -2.93 -10.58 6.15
N VAL A 24 -1.97 -9.71 5.78
CA VAL A 24 -1.06 -9.07 6.75
C VAL A 24 -1.87 -8.30 7.79
N SER A 25 -2.85 -7.52 7.35
CA SER A 25 -3.72 -6.71 8.21
C SER A 25 -4.48 -7.57 9.23
N LYS A 26 -5.08 -8.67 8.78
CA LYS A 26 -5.79 -9.64 9.63
C LYS A 26 -4.91 -10.22 10.75
N HIS A 27 -3.62 -10.38 10.48
CA HIS A 27 -2.66 -10.93 11.43
C HIS A 27 -1.89 -9.86 12.21
N THR A 28 -2.20 -8.57 12.03
CA THR A 28 -1.60 -7.48 12.82
C THR A 28 -2.04 -7.61 14.28
N PRO A 29 -1.10 -7.59 15.25
CA PRO A 29 -1.43 -7.72 16.65
C PRO A 29 -2.40 -6.64 17.13
N ALA A 30 -3.36 -7.03 17.98
CA ALA A 30 -4.31 -6.09 18.58
C ALA A 30 -3.60 -5.01 19.44
N ASN A 31 -4.19 -3.82 19.54
CA ASN A 31 -3.67 -2.68 20.28
C ASN A 31 -2.31 -2.14 19.78
N THR A 32 -2.00 -2.40 18.51
CA THR A 32 -0.81 -1.86 17.85
C THR A 32 -1.18 -0.84 16.78
N SER A 33 -0.16 -0.29 16.11
CA SER A 33 -0.32 0.62 14.99
C SER A 33 0.13 -0.02 13.67
N PHE A 34 -0.67 0.21 12.64
CA PHE A 34 -0.33 -0.01 11.23
C PHE A 34 -0.03 1.36 10.62
N VAL A 35 1.16 1.57 10.07
CA VAL A 35 1.56 2.84 9.44
C VAL A 35 1.60 2.63 7.94
N GLU A 36 0.97 3.52 7.19
CA GLU A 36 0.96 3.49 5.73
C GLU A 36 1.48 4.82 5.20
N PHE A 37 2.51 4.77 4.36
CA PHE A 37 3.13 5.88 3.65
C PHE A 37 2.69 5.86 2.19
N GLY A 38 2.01 6.93 1.75
CA GLY A 38 1.39 6.99 0.43
C GLY A 38 0.02 6.32 0.41
N ASN A 39 -1.03 7.10 0.56
CA ASN A 39 -2.40 6.59 0.67
C ASN A 39 -3.24 6.93 -0.56
N PHE A 40 -2.86 7.94 -1.31
CA PHE A 40 -3.57 8.44 -2.49
C PHE A 40 -5.08 8.61 -2.22
N LEU A 41 -5.94 7.77 -2.83
CA LEU A 41 -7.39 7.81 -2.62
C LEU A 41 -7.89 6.78 -1.60
N GLY A 42 -6.99 6.05 -0.92
CA GLY A 42 -7.33 5.16 0.19
C GLY A 42 -7.68 3.73 -0.19
N ARG A 43 -7.31 3.25 -1.37
CA ARG A 43 -7.61 1.87 -1.79
C ARG A 43 -6.94 0.83 -0.89
N SER A 44 -5.65 0.94 -0.67
CA SER A 44 -4.86 0.11 0.24
C SER A 44 -5.29 0.30 1.70
N THR A 45 -5.43 1.57 2.12
CA THR A 45 -5.90 1.93 3.46
C THR A 45 -7.26 1.29 3.79
N ARG A 46 -8.17 1.26 2.83
CA ARG A 46 -9.48 0.61 3.00
C ARG A 46 -9.34 -0.91 3.12
N ALA A 47 -8.51 -1.54 2.29
CA ALA A 47 -8.24 -2.97 2.40
C ALA A 47 -7.64 -3.33 3.77
N VAL A 48 -6.76 -2.49 4.30
CA VAL A 48 -6.21 -2.63 5.66
C VAL A 48 -7.31 -2.48 6.70
N SER A 49 -8.07 -1.39 6.66
CA SER A 49 -9.10 -1.05 7.64
C SER A 49 -10.19 -2.11 7.76
N ASP A 50 -10.63 -2.67 6.63
CA ASP A 50 -11.67 -3.71 6.62
C ASP A 50 -11.19 -5.06 7.18
N ASN A 51 -9.88 -5.24 7.36
CA ASN A 51 -9.32 -6.53 7.76
C ASN A 51 -8.50 -6.53 9.05
N VAL A 52 -8.11 -5.39 9.61
CA VAL A 52 -7.45 -5.34 10.93
C VAL A 52 -8.45 -5.50 12.08
N SER A 53 -7.92 -5.85 13.26
CA SER A 53 -8.71 -5.72 14.50
C SER A 53 -9.12 -4.26 14.72
N PRO A 54 -10.35 -3.98 15.20
CA PRO A 54 -10.79 -2.61 15.54
C PRO A 54 -9.89 -1.88 16.54
N SER A 55 -9.10 -2.60 17.33
CA SER A 55 -8.13 -2.02 18.27
C SER A 55 -6.80 -1.60 17.63
N VAL A 56 -6.57 -1.93 16.36
CA VAL A 56 -5.38 -1.47 15.61
C VAL A 56 -5.65 -0.07 15.09
N LYS A 57 -4.73 0.86 15.33
CA LYS A 57 -4.74 2.21 14.76
C LYS A 57 -4.02 2.22 13.41
N ILE A 58 -4.66 2.76 12.39
CA ILE A 58 -4.06 2.92 11.06
C ILE A 58 -3.63 4.38 10.92
N HIS A 59 -2.33 4.62 10.77
CA HIS A 59 -1.78 5.94 10.51
C HIS A 59 -1.57 6.09 9.01
N ALA A 60 -2.45 6.85 8.38
CA ALA A 60 -2.38 7.18 6.96
C ALA A 60 -1.57 8.46 6.77
N VAL A 61 -0.41 8.35 6.16
CA VAL A 61 0.55 9.45 5.97
C VAL A 61 0.70 9.73 4.48
N ASP A 62 0.27 10.93 4.07
CA ASP A 62 0.37 11.36 2.67
C ASP A 62 0.50 12.89 2.60
N VAL A 63 1.12 13.39 1.57
CA VAL A 63 1.25 14.84 1.36
C VAL A 63 -0.03 15.48 0.90
N TRP A 64 -1.02 14.77 0.45
CA TRP A 64 -2.26 15.22 -0.19
C TRP A 64 -2.29 16.74 -0.37
N ASP A 65 -2.19 17.25 -1.57
CA ASP A 65 -2.40 18.68 -1.75
C ASP A 65 -3.86 19.03 -1.46
N ILE A 66 -4.11 19.40 -0.19
CA ILE A 66 -5.45 19.72 0.31
C ILE A 66 -6.03 20.98 -0.36
N ASN A 67 -5.19 21.77 -1.03
CA ASN A 67 -5.57 23.02 -1.67
C ASN A 67 -5.64 22.91 -3.19
N ALA A 68 -4.98 21.93 -3.80
CA ALA A 68 -5.06 21.75 -5.24
C ALA A 68 -6.26 20.86 -5.57
N PRO A 69 -7.20 21.34 -6.38
CA PRO A 69 -8.18 20.47 -6.99
C PRO A 69 -7.44 19.43 -7.82
N PHE A 70 -7.98 18.23 -7.90
CA PHE A 70 -7.49 17.24 -8.85
C PHE A 70 -7.32 17.91 -10.20
N PRO A 71 -6.12 17.97 -10.78
CA PRO A 71 -5.93 18.59 -12.09
C PRO A 71 -6.88 17.90 -13.05
N ASN A 72 -7.54 18.69 -13.88
CA ASN A 72 -8.63 18.34 -14.77
C ASN A 72 -8.81 16.82 -14.96
N PRO A 73 -9.87 16.18 -14.44
CA PRO A 73 -10.04 14.71 -14.48
C PRO A 73 -9.90 14.15 -15.88
N ARG A 74 -10.24 14.92 -16.92
CA ARG A 74 -10.11 14.49 -18.31
C ARG A 74 -8.66 14.32 -18.73
N THR A 75 -7.75 15.14 -18.21
CA THR A 75 -6.33 15.08 -18.59
C THR A 75 -5.59 14.01 -17.76
N ILE A 76 -5.79 13.99 -16.45
CA ILE A 76 -5.23 12.92 -15.60
C ILE A 76 -5.86 11.57 -15.94
N HIS A 77 -7.17 11.54 -16.13
CA HIS A 77 -7.86 10.32 -16.51
C HIS A 77 -7.29 9.73 -17.80
N SER A 78 -7.17 10.52 -18.87
CA SER A 78 -6.63 10.01 -20.14
C SER A 78 -5.17 9.54 -20.00
N ASP A 79 -4.34 10.26 -19.28
CA ASP A 79 -2.92 9.93 -19.12
C ASP A 79 -2.67 8.81 -18.13
N LEU A 80 -3.38 8.77 -17.01
CA LEU A 80 -3.29 7.70 -16.03
C LEU A 80 -3.90 6.39 -16.54
N VAL A 81 -5.09 6.44 -17.12
CA VAL A 81 -5.71 5.27 -17.74
C VAL A 81 -4.88 4.78 -18.92
N ARG A 82 -4.36 5.70 -19.73
CA ARG A 82 -3.49 5.36 -20.86
C ARG A 82 -2.16 4.77 -20.40
N LYS A 83 -1.50 5.36 -19.41
CA LYS A 83 -0.30 4.79 -18.79
C LYS A 83 -0.62 3.42 -18.20
N TRP A 84 -1.69 3.32 -17.44
CA TRP A 84 -2.09 2.07 -16.82
C TRP A 84 -2.44 1.00 -17.86
N GLN A 85 -3.18 1.32 -18.92
CA GLN A 85 -3.49 0.40 -20.02
C GLN A 85 -2.25 -0.05 -20.78
N VAL A 86 -1.32 0.88 -21.05
CA VAL A 86 -0.05 0.56 -21.74
C VAL A 86 0.84 -0.29 -20.85
N THR A 87 0.90 0.03 -19.55
CA THR A 87 1.75 -0.65 -18.59
C THR A 87 1.24 -2.05 -18.24
N ASN A 88 -0.07 -2.24 -18.21
CA ASN A 88 -0.67 -3.45 -17.66
C ASN A 88 -1.33 -4.35 -18.70
N GLY A 89 -1.33 -3.96 -19.97
CA GLY A 89 -2.02 -4.73 -21.02
C GLY A 89 -3.51 -4.98 -20.72
N ALA A 90 -4.09 -4.22 -19.77
CA ALA A 90 -5.44 -4.46 -19.31
C ALA A 90 -6.47 -4.10 -20.38
N PRO A 91 -7.53 -4.90 -20.55
CA PRO A 91 -8.61 -4.55 -21.43
C PRO A 91 -9.26 -3.24 -20.97
N LYS A 92 -9.69 -2.41 -21.92
CA LYS A 92 -10.38 -1.12 -21.67
C LYS A 92 -11.58 -1.23 -20.72
N GLU A 93 -12.08 -2.43 -20.53
CA GLU A 93 -13.29 -2.78 -19.77
C GLU A 93 -12.97 -3.34 -18.37
N SER A 94 -11.72 -3.23 -17.87
CA SER A 94 -11.43 -3.70 -16.51
C SER A 94 -12.23 -2.89 -15.49
N THR A 95 -12.79 -3.56 -14.50
CA THR A 95 -13.57 -2.93 -13.41
C THR A 95 -12.81 -1.78 -12.74
N ILE A 96 -11.50 -1.87 -12.68
CA ILE A 96 -10.62 -0.84 -12.13
C ILE A 96 -10.65 0.43 -12.98
N CYS A 97 -10.51 0.30 -14.32
CA CYS A 97 -10.62 1.44 -15.23
C CYS A 97 -12.01 2.06 -15.19
N GLN A 98 -13.06 1.24 -15.23
CA GLN A 98 -14.45 1.72 -15.17
C GLN A 98 -14.76 2.47 -13.90
N ASN A 99 -14.28 2.00 -12.74
CA ASN A 99 -14.49 2.68 -11.46
C ASN A 99 -13.72 3.99 -11.37
N PHE A 100 -12.50 4.04 -11.90
CA PHE A 100 -11.72 5.27 -11.97
C PHE A 100 -12.39 6.27 -12.93
N GLU A 101 -12.83 5.82 -14.11
CA GLU A 101 -13.59 6.63 -15.06
C GLU A 101 -14.89 7.15 -14.47
N HIS A 102 -15.61 6.31 -13.73
CA HIS A 102 -16.85 6.68 -13.07
C HIS A 102 -16.61 7.72 -11.97
N ALA A 103 -15.59 7.55 -11.12
CA ALA A 103 -15.24 8.51 -10.09
C ALA A 103 -14.82 9.86 -10.68
N CYS A 104 -14.01 9.87 -11.73
CA CYS A 104 -13.64 11.09 -12.45
C CYS A 104 -14.82 11.75 -13.14
N LYS A 105 -15.77 10.97 -13.68
CA LYS A 105 -16.99 11.48 -14.30
C LYS A 105 -17.90 12.14 -13.27
N ILE A 106 -18.13 11.52 -12.11
CA ILE A 106 -18.93 12.08 -11.03
C ILE A 106 -18.32 13.40 -10.57
N ALA A 107 -17.01 13.46 -10.36
CA ALA A 107 -16.31 14.69 -9.99
C ALA A 107 -16.44 15.78 -11.05
N SER A 108 -16.41 15.41 -12.33
CA SER A 108 -16.59 16.34 -13.46
C SER A 108 -18.03 16.85 -13.60
N ASP A 109 -19.01 15.95 -13.47
CA ASP A 109 -20.43 16.25 -13.69
C ASP A 109 -21.03 17.07 -12.52
N SER A 110 -20.52 16.90 -11.31
CA SER A 110 -20.99 17.65 -10.12
C SER A 110 -20.45 19.09 -10.05
N GLY A 111 -19.47 19.44 -10.86
CA GLY A 111 -18.77 20.74 -10.77
C GLY A 111 -18.05 20.99 -9.45
N THR A 112 -18.07 20.00 -8.55
CA THR A 112 -17.40 20.03 -7.26
C THR A 112 -16.08 19.28 -7.39
N TRP A 113 -15.02 20.03 -7.51
CA TRP A 113 -13.66 19.51 -7.53
C TRP A 113 -13.30 19.05 -6.13
N GLU A 114 -13.35 17.75 -5.89
CA GLU A 114 -12.88 17.18 -4.64
C GLU A 114 -11.35 17.12 -4.65
N THR A 115 -10.75 17.47 -3.52
CA THR A 115 -9.31 17.28 -3.33
C THR A 115 -9.01 15.78 -3.15
N PRO A 116 -7.78 15.31 -3.43
CA PRO A 116 -7.38 13.95 -3.12
C PRO A 116 -7.65 13.56 -1.67
N PHE A 117 -7.43 14.46 -0.73
CA PHE A 117 -7.73 14.25 0.70
C PHE A 117 -9.24 14.09 0.97
N SER A 118 -10.09 14.90 0.32
CA SER A 118 -11.55 14.75 0.45
C SER A 118 -12.03 13.39 -0.06
N LEU A 119 -11.51 12.96 -1.22
CA LEU A 119 -11.81 11.64 -1.77
C LEU A 119 -11.30 10.51 -0.87
N PHE A 120 -10.06 10.62 -0.37
CA PHE A 120 -9.51 9.69 0.59
C PHE A 120 -10.42 9.55 1.81
N THR A 121 -10.82 10.67 2.42
CA THR A 121 -11.70 10.69 3.60
C THR A 121 -13.05 10.03 3.32
N LYS A 122 -13.67 10.31 2.18
CA LYS A 122 -14.92 9.66 1.77
C LYS A 122 -14.76 8.15 1.61
N ASN A 123 -13.69 7.73 0.92
CA ASN A 123 -13.44 6.32 0.65
C ASN A 123 -13.11 5.51 1.92
N THR A 124 -12.49 6.13 2.91
CA THR A 124 -12.03 5.45 4.11
C THR A 124 -12.99 5.58 5.31
N ASN A 125 -13.77 6.66 5.40
CA ASN A 125 -14.66 6.94 6.53
C ASN A 125 -16.16 6.69 6.23
N TYR A 126 -16.47 6.12 5.09
CA TYR A 126 -17.82 6.18 4.50
C TYR A 126 -18.93 5.48 5.28
N PHE A 127 -18.66 4.59 6.22
CA PHE A 127 -19.73 3.70 6.68
C PHE A 127 -20.18 3.81 8.15
N ASP A 128 -19.46 4.45 9.06
CA ASP A 128 -19.92 4.41 10.46
C ASP A 128 -19.35 5.42 11.48
N GLY A 129 -18.50 6.35 11.07
CA GLY A 129 -17.91 7.34 11.99
C GLY A 129 -16.99 6.78 13.08
N THR A 130 -16.71 5.48 13.06
CA THR A 130 -15.84 4.78 14.03
C THR A 130 -14.51 4.35 13.40
N SER A 131 -14.03 5.13 12.44
CA SER A 131 -12.77 4.84 11.75
C SER A 131 -11.60 4.75 12.73
N ASN A 132 -10.88 3.64 12.67
CA ASN A 132 -9.59 3.47 13.36
C ASN A 132 -8.42 4.15 12.61
N ILE A 133 -8.71 4.96 11.58
CA ILE A 133 -7.74 5.65 10.73
C ILE A 133 -7.44 7.02 11.32
N VAL A 134 -6.14 7.31 11.44
CA VAL A 134 -5.59 8.60 11.87
C VAL A 134 -4.82 9.19 10.70
N ASN A 135 -5.32 10.29 10.16
CA ASN A 135 -4.73 10.95 9.00
C ASN A 135 -3.60 11.89 9.41
N TYR A 136 -2.50 11.85 8.68
CA TYR A 136 -1.40 12.80 8.78
C TYR A 136 -1.11 13.39 7.42
N CYS A 137 -1.48 14.65 7.22
CA CYS A 137 -1.20 15.40 5.99
C CYS A 137 0.19 16.04 6.09
N GLY A 138 1.17 15.43 5.46
CA GLY A 138 2.57 15.86 5.50
C GLY A 138 3.51 14.82 4.93
N THR A 139 4.80 15.13 4.99
CA THR A 139 5.83 14.22 4.45
C THR A 139 6.08 13.04 5.39
N THR A 140 6.52 11.94 4.81
CA THR A 140 6.95 10.77 5.60
C THR A 140 8.15 11.13 6.49
N ALA A 141 9.00 12.08 6.06
CA ALA A 141 10.16 12.54 6.83
C ALA A 141 9.75 13.16 8.17
N ASP A 142 8.69 13.97 8.19
CA ASP A 142 8.23 14.69 9.38
C ASP A 142 7.34 13.84 10.30
N PHE A 143 6.88 12.70 9.81
CA PHE A 143 6.00 11.83 10.61
C PHE A 143 6.75 11.10 11.72
N ALA A 144 6.30 11.26 12.95
CA ALA A 144 6.84 10.53 14.10
C ALA A 144 6.15 9.15 14.22
N LEU A 145 6.95 8.09 14.17
CA LEU A 145 6.43 6.72 14.30
C LEU A 145 5.83 6.47 15.67
N PRO A 146 4.60 5.93 15.76
CA PRO A 146 4.06 5.43 17.03
C PRO A 146 4.95 4.35 17.64
N SER A 147 5.17 4.39 18.94
CA SER A 147 6.04 3.44 19.64
C SER A 147 5.53 2.00 19.61
N ASN A 148 4.22 1.81 19.35
CA ASN A 148 3.58 0.51 19.22
C ASN A 148 3.36 0.09 17.75
N THR A 149 4.11 0.63 16.80
CA THR A 149 4.02 0.25 15.39
C THR A 149 4.37 -1.24 15.23
N ALA A 150 3.47 -1.99 14.63
CA ALA A 150 3.68 -3.42 14.33
C ALA A 150 3.92 -3.68 12.84
N VAL A 151 3.31 -2.89 11.97
CA VAL A 151 3.44 -2.99 10.51
C VAL A 151 3.66 -1.60 9.93
N ALA A 152 4.54 -1.53 8.94
CA ALA A 152 4.69 -0.39 8.06
C ALA A 152 4.51 -0.83 6.61
N PHE A 153 3.67 -0.11 5.86
CA PHE A 153 3.48 -0.28 4.43
C PHE A 153 3.91 0.98 3.70
N ILE A 154 4.89 0.85 2.79
CA ILE A 154 5.54 1.96 2.08
C ILE A 154 5.11 1.93 0.62
N ASP A 155 4.40 2.98 0.18
CA ASP A 155 3.91 3.16 -1.20
C ASP A 155 3.86 4.66 -1.56
N ALA A 156 4.89 5.43 -1.15
CA ALA A 156 4.93 6.87 -1.30
C ALA A 156 5.82 7.31 -2.47
N ASP A 157 7.05 7.75 -2.22
CA ASP A 157 7.98 8.18 -3.25
C ASP A 157 8.78 6.99 -3.80
N HIS A 158 8.62 6.70 -5.09
CA HIS A 158 9.27 5.59 -5.79
C HIS A 158 10.69 5.91 -6.28
N SER A 159 11.21 7.10 -5.98
CA SER A 159 12.62 7.40 -6.23
C SER A 159 13.53 6.57 -5.31
N LEU A 160 14.79 6.40 -5.71
CA LEU A 160 15.78 5.73 -4.85
C LEU A 160 15.90 6.43 -3.49
N GLU A 161 15.99 7.76 -3.50
CA GLU A 161 16.17 8.57 -2.32
C GLU A 161 14.95 8.53 -1.40
N GLY A 162 13.75 8.63 -1.95
CA GLY A 162 12.49 8.58 -1.20
C GLY A 162 12.27 7.21 -0.55
N ALA A 163 12.31 6.15 -1.35
CA ALA A 163 12.15 4.78 -0.86
C ALA A 163 13.22 4.39 0.17
N TRP A 164 14.48 4.80 -0.06
CA TRP A 164 15.57 4.59 0.89
C TRP A 164 15.31 5.30 2.22
N SER A 165 14.91 6.59 2.17
CA SER A 165 14.60 7.38 3.36
C SER A 165 13.48 6.74 4.18
N ASP A 166 12.42 6.29 3.53
CA ASP A 166 11.27 5.69 4.18
C ASP A 166 11.63 4.34 4.84
N ILE A 167 12.40 3.49 4.17
CA ILE A 167 12.89 2.22 4.73
C ILE A 167 13.77 2.48 5.95
N GLN A 168 14.66 3.46 5.90
CA GLN A 168 15.59 3.80 6.98
C GLN A 168 14.91 4.22 8.29
N LYS A 169 13.69 4.79 8.23
CA LYS A 169 12.93 5.15 9.43
C LYS A 169 12.71 3.97 10.38
N PHE A 170 12.73 2.74 9.83
CA PHE A 170 12.46 1.52 10.60
C PHE A 170 13.73 0.80 11.10
N ASN A 171 14.92 1.38 10.91
CA ASN A 171 16.17 0.79 11.39
C ASN A 171 16.22 0.64 12.91
N GLN A 172 15.58 1.55 13.64
CA GLN A 172 15.54 1.54 15.11
C GLN A 172 14.34 0.76 15.67
N THR A 173 13.56 0.10 14.82
CA THR A 173 12.37 -0.65 15.20
C THR A 173 12.47 -2.11 14.73
N PRO A 174 13.36 -2.92 15.32
CA PRO A 174 13.77 -4.23 14.77
C PRO A 174 12.63 -5.24 14.67
N GLU A 175 11.53 -5.08 15.40
CA GLU A 175 10.39 -6.02 15.43
C GLU A 175 9.25 -5.65 14.48
N VAL A 176 9.28 -4.47 13.86
CA VAL A 176 8.25 -4.01 12.90
C VAL A 176 8.36 -4.81 11.60
N LEU A 177 7.25 -5.36 11.12
CA LEU A 177 7.18 -5.83 9.74
C LEU A 177 7.14 -4.63 8.80
N VAL A 178 8.19 -4.44 8.02
CA VAL A 178 8.21 -3.40 6.97
C VAL A 178 7.88 -4.08 5.65
N CYS A 179 6.93 -3.53 4.93
CA CYS A 179 6.56 -3.99 3.60
C CYS A 179 6.27 -2.76 2.72
N GLY A 180 6.14 -2.98 1.43
CA GLY A 180 5.79 -1.91 0.52
C GLY A 180 5.42 -2.46 -0.86
N HIS A 181 5.04 -1.56 -1.74
CA HIS A 181 4.60 -1.87 -3.10
C HIS A 181 5.72 -1.62 -4.13
N ASP A 182 5.40 -1.85 -5.41
CA ASP A 182 6.25 -1.54 -6.57
C ASP A 182 7.62 -2.25 -6.62
N PHE A 183 7.67 -3.50 -6.18
CA PHE A 183 8.83 -4.34 -6.48
C PHE A 183 8.82 -4.74 -7.97
N GLU A 184 9.11 -3.77 -8.81
CA GLU A 184 9.09 -3.92 -10.27
C GLU A 184 10.34 -3.33 -10.91
N LEU A 185 10.99 -4.13 -11.79
CA LEU A 185 12.19 -3.69 -12.50
C LEU A 185 11.88 -2.79 -13.72
N SER A 186 10.63 -2.78 -14.18
CA SER A 186 10.27 -2.09 -15.42
C SER A 186 9.96 -0.60 -15.25
N HIS A 187 9.38 -0.19 -14.12
CA HIS A 187 8.87 1.18 -13.94
C HIS A 187 9.35 1.85 -12.64
N HIS A 188 9.51 1.09 -11.56
CA HIS A 188 9.84 1.61 -10.23
C HIS A 188 11.20 1.08 -9.75
N THR A 189 12.23 1.25 -10.60
CA THR A 189 13.59 0.76 -10.30
C THR A 189 14.18 1.35 -9.03
N GLY A 190 13.76 2.57 -8.62
CA GLY A 190 14.22 3.23 -7.40
C GLY A 190 13.88 2.43 -6.14
N VAL A 191 12.67 1.85 -6.06
CA VAL A 191 12.27 0.99 -4.94
C VAL A 191 13.17 -0.25 -4.83
N VAL A 192 13.39 -0.93 -5.98
CA VAL A 192 14.26 -2.12 -6.01
C VAL A 192 15.70 -1.77 -5.65
N GLN A 193 16.22 -0.65 -6.15
CA GLN A 193 17.56 -0.16 -5.83
C GLN A 193 17.70 0.17 -4.34
N ALA A 194 16.70 0.83 -3.75
CA ALA A 194 16.68 1.14 -2.32
C ALA A 194 16.72 -0.15 -1.46
N LEU A 195 15.96 -1.17 -1.84
CA LEU A 195 15.95 -2.47 -1.15
C LEU A 195 17.30 -3.19 -1.28
N VAL A 196 17.90 -3.21 -2.47
CA VAL A 196 19.23 -3.80 -2.68
C VAL A 196 20.28 -3.08 -1.83
N GLN A 197 20.27 -1.75 -1.83
CA GLN A 197 21.17 -0.93 -1.00
C GLN A 197 20.95 -1.21 0.50
N TYR A 198 19.69 -1.33 0.92
CA TYR A 198 19.35 -1.68 2.30
C TYR A 198 19.93 -3.05 2.69
N MET A 199 19.74 -4.08 1.88
CA MET A 199 20.29 -5.41 2.14
C MET A 199 21.81 -5.42 2.18
N GLN A 200 22.45 -4.65 1.30
CA GLN A 200 23.91 -4.50 1.31
C GLN A 200 24.42 -3.80 2.58
N SER A 201 23.71 -2.78 3.08
CA SER A 201 24.08 -2.07 4.31
C SER A 201 24.01 -2.96 5.56
N GLN A 202 23.21 -4.02 5.52
CA GLN A 202 23.08 -4.99 6.62
C GLN A 202 24.16 -6.06 6.63
N SER A 203 24.81 -6.35 5.50
CA SER A 203 25.76 -7.46 5.36
C SER A 203 27.05 -7.33 6.22
N GLY A 204 27.31 -6.20 6.84
CA GLY A 204 28.42 -6.01 7.81
C GLY A 204 28.00 -6.08 9.28
N ASN A 205 26.71 -6.19 9.57
CA ASN A 205 26.16 -6.18 10.92
C ASN A 205 25.95 -7.60 11.47
N ASN A 206 25.72 -7.70 12.76
CA ASN A 206 25.41 -8.97 13.42
C ASN A 206 24.21 -9.64 12.76
N MET A 207 24.31 -10.92 12.36
CA MET A 207 23.26 -11.66 11.65
C MET A 207 21.92 -11.67 12.42
N ASP A 208 21.97 -11.51 13.75
CA ASP A 208 20.78 -11.52 14.62
C ASP A 208 19.89 -10.27 14.47
N THR A 209 20.36 -9.23 13.77
CA THR A 209 19.62 -7.97 13.54
C THR A 209 19.15 -7.79 12.11
N ASN A 210 19.58 -8.68 11.19
CA ASN A 210 19.34 -8.51 9.78
C ASN A 210 17.91 -8.95 9.41
N ARG A 211 17.21 -8.08 8.67
CA ARG A 211 15.90 -8.41 8.10
C ARG A 211 16.05 -9.33 6.89
N THR A 212 15.05 -10.16 6.65
CA THR A 212 14.97 -10.99 5.44
C THR A 212 14.11 -10.30 4.40
N LEU A 213 14.66 -10.01 3.23
CA LEU A 213 13.89 -9.53 2.08
C LEU A 213 13.13 -10.71 1.45
N MET A 214 11.82 -10.55 1.28
CA MET A 214 10.95 -11.51 0.62
C MET A 214 9.96 -10.82 -0.31
N VAL A 215 9.72 -11.43 -1.47
CA VAL A 215 8.65 -11.05 -2.41
C VAL A 215 7.84 -12.30 -2.70
N LEU A 216 6.53 -12.24 -2.54
CA LEU A 216 5.68 -13.39 -2.82
C LEU A 216 5.28 -13.43 -4.30
N PRO A 217 5.13 -14.63 -4.88
CA PRO A 217 4.72 -14.77 -6.27
C PRO A 217 3.41 -14.04 -6.54
N ASN A 218 3.33 -13.42 -7.71
CA ASN A 218 2.12 -12.79 -8.20
C ASN A 218 1.72 -11.48 -7.53
N THR A 219 2.63 -10.85 -6.78
CA THR A 219 2.45 -9.51 -6.20
C THR A 219 3.65 -8.62 -6.51
N SER A 220 3.44 -7.32 -6.41
CA SER A 220 4.50 -6.31 -6.36
C SER A 220 4.87 -5.93 -4.92
N ILE A 221 4.32 -6.64 -3.93
CA ILE A 221 4.60 -6.36 -2.51
C ILE A 221 5.89 -7.05 -2.08
N TRP A 222 6.77 -6.26 -1.50
CA TRP A 222 8.00 -6.72 -0.84
C TRP A 222 7.86 -6.64 0.67
N PHE A 223 8.64 -7.46 1.37
CA PHE A 223 8.70 -7.53 2.82
C PHE A 223 10.14 -7.50 3.29
N LEU A 224 10.40 -6.76 4.35
CA LEU A 224 11.59 -6.86 5.20
C LEU A 224 11.16 -7.48 6.51
N ILE A 225 11.24 -8.80 6.58
CA ILE A 225 10.79 -9.58 7.72
C ILE A 225 11.79 -9.41 8.86
N PRO A 226 11.36 -9.03 10.07
CA PRO A 226 12.26 -8.85 11.21
C PRO A 226 12.89 -10.18 11.66
N PRO A 227 14.09 -10.15 12.23
CA PRO A 227 14.78 -11.36 12.71
C PRO A 227 14.18 -11.90 14.00
N SER A 228 13.42 -11.10 14.75
CA SER A 228 12.85 -11.45 16.05
C SER A 228 11.43 -10.88 16.21
N GLY A 229 10.81 -11.17 17.33
CA GLY A 229 9.48 -10.69 17.67
C GLY A 229 8.36 -11.48 16.96
N TYR A 230 7.15 -10.94 17.03
CA TYR A 230 5.94 -11.59 16.53
C TYR A 230 6.04 -11.94 15.03
N TRP A 231 6.49 -11.01 14.20
CA TRP A 231 6.49 -11.17 12.75
C TRP A 231 7.56 -12.14 12.24
N ALA A 232 8.64 -12.38 12.99
CA ALA A 232 9.66 -13.35 12.64
C ALA A 232 9.08 -14.78 12.44
N THR A 233 8.02 -15.10 13.14
CA THR A 233 7.35 -16.40 13.04
C THR A 233 5.97 -16.31 12.40
N ALA A 234 5.20 -15.26 12.70
CA ALA A 234 3.83 -15.10 12.20
C ALA A 234 3.78 -14.97 10.66
N PHE A 235 4.77 -14.34 10.05
CA PHE A 235 4.84 -14.23 8.60
C PHE A 235 4.86 -15.60 7.93
N TYR A 236 5.75 -16.49 8.36
CA TYR A 236 5.90 -17.83 7.79
C TYR A 236 4.78 -18.79 8.18
N ASN A 237 4.25 -18.67 9.39
CA ASN A 237 3.27 -19.61 9.92
C ASN A 237 1.81 -19.23 9.67
N LYS A 238 1.54 -17.95 9.33
CA LYS A 238 0.19 -17.43 9.13
C LYS A 238 0.02 -16.76 7.77
N VAL A 239 0.84 -15.75 7.46
CA VAL A 239 0.67 -14.93 6.24
C VAL A 239 0.94 -15.77 4.99
N MET A 240 2.10 -16.41 4.89
CA MET A 240 2.46 -17.21 3.72
C MET A 240 1.49 -18.36 3.44
N PRO A 241 1.13 -19.22 4.42
CA PRO A 241 0.19 -20.31 4.16
C PRO A 241 -1.20 -19.81 3.74
N GLU A 242 -1.71 -18.76 4.38
CA GLU A 242 -3.01 -18.20 4.01
C GLU A 242 -2.98 -17.62 2.58
N TYR A 243 -1.91 -16.88 2.21
CA TYR A 243 -1.75 -16.37 0.87
C TYR A 243 -1.64 -17.49 -0.18
N GLN A 244 -0.91 -18.57 0.10
CA GLN A 244 -0.80 -19.73 -0.80
C GLN A 244 -2.14 -20.39 -1.08
N LEU A 245 -3.07 -20.37 -0.12
CA LEU A 245 -4.42 -20.93 -0.31
C LEU A 245 -5.29 -20.06 -1.22
N VAL A 246 -5.14 -18.73 -1.17
CA VAL A 246 -5.99 -17.81 -1.94
C VAL A 246 -5.39 -17.43 -3.29
N SER A 247 -4.07 -17.37 -3.41
CA SER A 247 -3.36 -16.90 -4.61
C SER A 247 -3.71 -17.66 -5.90
N PRO A 248 -3.96 -19.00 -5.94
CA PRO A 248 -4.36 -19.69 -7.16
C PRO A 248 -5.68 -19.18 -7.74
N GLY A 249 -6.61 -18.71 -6.89
CA GLY A 249 -7.85 -18.07 -7.32
C GLY A 249 -7.67 -16.67 -7.90
N LEU A 250 -6.63 -15.97 -7.48
CA LEU A 250 -6.29 -14.62 -7.92
C LEU A 250 -5.52 -14.60 -9.24
N LEU A 251 -4.88 -15.70 -9.59
CA LEU A 251 -4.12 -15.85 -10.86
C LEU A 251 -4.99 -15.85 -12.11
N LYS A 252 -6.30 -15.93 -11.99
CA LYS A 252 -7.24 -15.85 -13.12
C LYS A 252 -7.48 -14.41 -13.60
N THR A 253 -7.04 -13.41 -12.85
CA THR A 253 -6.98 -12.04 -13.35
C THR A 253 -5.81 -11.94 -14.32
N PRO A 254 -6.02 -11.43 -15.56
CA PRO A 254 -4.97 -11.41 -16.56
C PRO A 254 -3.76 -10.67 -16.01
N ARG A 255 -2.65 -11.39 -15.89
CA ARG A 255 -1.35 -10.78 -15.77
C ARG A 255 -0.89 -10.36 -17.14
N TYR A 256 -0.07 -9.33 -17.14
CA TYR A 256 0.73 -8.90 -18.28
C TYR A 256 1.03 -10.04 -19.25
N LYS A 257 0.72 -9.83 -20.49
CA LYS A 257 1.49 -10.46 -21.57
C LYS A 257 2.60 -9.48 -21.87
N ASP A 258 3.83 -9.95 -21.65
CA ASP A 258 5.04 -9.30 -22.12
C ASP A 258 4.93 -8.96 -23.62
#